data_5d4ca738c294e9784e5b574aa6dc2107
#
_entry.id   5d4ca738c294e9784e5b574aa6dc2107
#
_cell.length_a   1.000
_cell.length_b   1.000
_cell.length_c   1.000
_cell.angle_alpha   90.00
_cell.angle_beta   90.00
_cell.angle_gamma   90.00
#
_symmetry.space_group_name_H-M   'P 1'
#
loop_
_entity.id
_entity.type
_entity.pdbx_description
1 polymer ?
#
loop_
_entity_poly.entity_id
_entity_poly.type
_entity_poly.pdbx_seq_one_letter_code
_entity_poly.pdbx_strand_id
1 'polypeptide(L)'
;MSFTQFTNLDFNTLRAQIKDYLRSNSNFSDFDFEGSNFSILIDTLAYNSYITAYNTNMAVNESFIDSATLRENVVSLARNIGYVPRSKKSAVATVSFNVDVSSIDAQQVKLNAGLVALGAVQGGSYTFSIPEDITVTPNSNGIASFNNISIYEGNYLTKTFVVDSSQTNQRFILPNANIDASSIRVEVLEQDSDGDTSLFQYNLYTNIFDVNEKSRLFLVQEVDDEKYQIMFGDNVLGKKPKNGSIITVTYIVTDGEDGNGAANFNFAGRLTYLFGGADVDITSGISLLTTTQSSENGDSIESIDNIKYLAPRVYASQYRAVTPNDYKSLIPFLYPNIDSVSAYGGEELDPPEFGKVYITVKP
;
A
#
# COMPACT_ATOMS: atom_id res chain seq x y z
N MET A 1 -23.03 1.84 5.71
CA MET A 1 -24.41 1.66 5.16
C MET A 1 -24.91 0.26 5.47
N SER A 2 -26.23 0.09 5.57
CA SER A 2 -26.80 -1.23 5.86
C SER A 2 -26.74 -2.11 4.62
N PHE A 3 -26.47 -3.39 4.83
CA PHE A 3 -26.60 -4.44 3.82
C PHE A 3 -28.01 -4.37 3.20
N THR A 4 -28.09 -4.27 1.89
CA THR A 4 -29.37 -4.21 1.17
C THR A 4 -29.81 -5.61 0.80
N GLN A 5 -30.98 -6.00 1.27
CA GLN A 5 -31.56 -7.32 1.00
C GLN A 5 -32.41 -7.25 -0.28
N PHE A 6 -31.96 -7.91 -1.34
CA PHE A 6 -32.65 -7.97 -2.64
C PHE A 6 -33.54 -9.21 -2.78
N THR A 7 -33.24 -10.27 -2.01
CA THR A 7 -33.98 -11.52 -2.03
C THR A 7 -34.35 -11.93 -0.62
N ASN A 8 -35.40 -12.77 -0.48
CA ASN A 8 -35.82 -13.28 0.83
C ASN A 8 -34.76 -14.24 1.39
N LEU A 9 -34.26 -13.94 2.61
CA LEU A 9 -33.29 -14.74 3.36
C LEU A 9 -33.92 -15.50 4.54
N ASP A 10 -35.23 -15.73 4.53
CA ASP A 10 -35.89 -16.55 5.57
C ASP A 10 -36.17 -17.96 5.06
N PHE A 11 -35.45 -18.94 5.64
CA PHE A 11 -35.59 -20.35 5.32
C PHE A 11 -37.03 -20.86 5.50
N ASN A 12 -37.72 -20.45 6.59
CA ASN A 12 -39.06 -20.88 6.86
C ASN A 12 -40.06 -20.35 5.83
N THR A 13 -39.89 -19.11 5.40
CA THR A 13 -40.69 -18.49 4.34
C THR A 13 -40.46 -19.20 3.00
N LEU A 14 -39.20 -19.49 2.63
CA LEU A 14 -38.87 -20.25 1.40
C LEU A 14 -39.48 -21.66 1.44
N ARG A 15 -39.36 -22.34 2.58
CA ARG A 15 -39.99 -23.67 2.80
C ARG A 15 -41.51 -23.61 2.65
N ALA A 16 -42.17 -22.62 3.24
CA ALA A 16 -43.62 -22.41 3.15
C ALA A 16 -44.05 -22.16 1.69
N GLN A 17 -43.32 -21.30 0.96
CA GLN A 17 -43.60 -21.04 -0.46
C GLN A 17 -43.53 -22.30 -1.33
N ILE A 18 -42.52 -23.16 -1.08
CA ILE A 18 -42.39 -24.44 -1.80
C ILE A 18 -43.57 -25.35 -1.47
N LYS A 19 -43.98 -25.45 -0.18
CA LYS A 19 -45.13 -26.21 0.23
C LYS A 19 -46.44 -25.69 -0.39
N ASP A 20 -46.65 -24.38 -0.42
CA ASP A 20 -47.83 -23.76 -1.02
C ASP A 20 -47.87 -23.94 -2.55
N TYR A 21 -46.73 -23.93 -3.22
CA TYR A 21 -46.65 -24.28 -4.64
C TYR A 21 -47.04 -25.73 -4.87
N LEU A 22 -46.57 -26.68 -4.05
CA LEU A 22 -46.95 -28.10 -4.14
C LEU A 22 -48.42 -28.32 -3.86
N ARG A 23 -49.04 -27.58 -2.91
CA ARG A 23 -50.48 -27.64 -2.63
C ARG A 23 -51.32 -27.21 -3.82
N SER A 24 -50.83 -26.29 -4.64
CA SER A 24 -51.53 -25.87 -5.87
C SER A 24 -51.52 -26.94 -6.94
N ASN A 25 -50.65 -27.94 -6.85
CA ASN A 25 -50.55 -29.07 -7.76
C ASN A 25 -51.18 -30.34 -7.13
N SER A 26 -52.36 -30.70 -7.52
CA SER A 26 -53.19 -31.79 -6.95
C SER A 26 -52.59 -33.20 -7.03
N ASN A 27 -51.44 -33.39 -7.65
CA ASN A 27 -50.80 -34.69 -7.83
C ASN A 27 -49.84 -35.09 -6.67
N PHE A 28 -49.66 -34.22 -5.68
CA PHE A 28 -48.79 -34.47 -4.53
C PHE A 28 -49.59 -34.42 -3.24
N SER A 29 -49.66 -35.53 -2.50
CA SER A 29 -50.46 -35.61 -1.28
C SER A 29 -49.70 -35.83 0.01
N ASP A 30 -48.39 -36.14 -0.03
CA ASP A 30 -47.61 -36.62 1.13
C ASP A 30 -46.51 -35.63 1.61
N PHE A 31 -46.55 -34.41 1.12
CA PHE A 31 -45.50 -33.40 1.39
C PHE A 31 -45.66 -32.68 2.74
N ASP A 32 -46.81 -32.74 3.38
CA ASP A 32 -47.08 -32.04 4.65
C ASP A 32 -46.70 -32.87 5.89
N PHE A 33 -46.39 -34.16 5.72
CA PHE A 33 -46.00 -35.02 6.81
C PHE A 33 -44.56 -34.78 7.23
N GLU A 34 -44.36 -34.27 8.45
CA GLU A 34 -43.00 -34.06 8.99
C GLU A 34 -42.34 -35.43 9.21
N GLY A 35 -41.25 -35.67 8.49
CA GLY A 35 -40.54 -36.95 8.49
C GLY A 35 -40.73 -37.79 7.23
N SER A 36 -41.58 -37.34 6.29
CA SER A 36 -41.64 -37.99 4.98
C SER A 36 -40.38 -37.68 4.16
N ASN A 37 -40.01 -38.59 3.26
CA ASN A 37 -38.90 -38.36 2.34
C ASN A 37 -39.11 -37.08 1.48
N PHE A 38 -40.38 -36.75 1.22
CA PHE A 38 -40.73 -35.51 0.50
C PHE A 38 -40.46 -34.25 1.33
N SER A 39 -40.74 -34.29 2.64
CA SER A 39 -40.41 -33.16 3.53
C SER A 39 -38.92 -32.88 3.57
N ILE A 40 -38.07 -33.93 3.58
CA ILE A 40 -36.62 -33.81 3.54
C ILE A 40 -36.17 -33.19 2.22
N LEU A 41 -36.78 -33.56 1.09
CA LEU A 41 -36.50 -32.97 -0.21
C LEU A 41 -36.87 -31.47 -0.26
N ILE A 42 -38.04 -31.12 0.32
CA ILE A 42 -38.47 -29.71 0.41
C ILE A 42 -37.49 -28.90 1.25
N ASP A 43 -37.04 -29.44 2.38
CA ASP A 43 -36.03 -28.78 3.23
C ASP A 43 -34.70 -28.61 2.51
N THR A 44 -34.28 -29.61 1.74
CA THR A 44 -33.07 -29.52 0.90
C THR A 44 -33.20 -28.45 -0.18
N LEU A 45 -34.36 -28.37 -0.86
CA LEU A 45 -34.62 -27.33 -1.88
C LEU A 45 -34.72 -25.94 -1.25
N ALA A 46 -35.37 -25.80 -0.09
CA ALA A 46 -35.44 -24.55 0.64
C ALA A 46 -34.08 -24.09 1.09
N TYR A 47 -33.22 -25.00 1.58
CA TYR A 47 -31.86 -24.71 1.95
C TYR A 47 -31.02 -24.28 0.75
N ASN A 48 -31.11 -24.99 -0.38
CA ASN A 48 -30.41 -24.59 -1.61
C ASN A 48 -30.88 -23.20 -2.11
N SER A 49 -32.18 -22.93 -2.05
CA SER A 49 -32.72 -21.61 -2.40
C SER A 49 -32.24 -20.53 -1.45
N TYR A 50 -32.16 -20.81 -0.15
CA TYR A 50 -31.61 -19.90 0.84
C TYR A 50 -30.12 -19.55 0.54
N ILE A 51 -29.27 -20.56 0.29
CA ILE A 51 -27.86 -20.34 -0.05
C ILE A 51 -27.73 -19.56 -1.36
N THR A 52 -28.55 -19.89 -2.37
CA THR A 52 -28.54 -19.15 -3.65
C THR A 52 -28.94 -17.70 -3.45
N ALA A 53 -29.99 -17.44 -2.66
CA ALA A 53 -30.46 -16.11 -2.31
C ALA A 53 -29.38 -15.31 -1.55
N TYR A 54 -28.71 -15.96 -0.58
CA TYR A 54 -27.61 -15.36 0.17
C TYR A 54 -26.45 -14.97 -0.76
N ASN A 55 -25.99 -15.90 -1.61
CA ASN A 55 -24.92 -15.63 -2.56
C ASN A 55 -25.28 -14.50 -3.56
N THR A 56 -26.54 -14.46 -4.00
CA THR A 56 -27.04 -13.39 -4.87
C THR A 56 -27.00 -12.05 -4.16
N ASN A 57 -27.52 -11.97 -2.94
CA ASN A 57 -27.47 -10.72 -2.15
C ASN A 57 -26.02 -10.28 -1.92
N MET A 58 -25.12 -11.22 -1.57
CA MET A 58 -23.70 -10.93 -1.39
C MET A 58 -23.07 -10.38 -2.68
N ALA A 59 -23.27 -11.07 -3.81
CA ALA A 59 -22.70 -10.64 -5.10
C ALA A 59 -23.20 -9.24 -5.53
N VAL A 60 -24.48 -8.93 -5.29
CA VAL A 60 -25.02 -7.60 -5.61
C VAL A 60 -24.45 -6.54 -4.67
N ASN A 61 -24.39 -6.80 -3.35
CA ASN A 61 -23.82 -5.84 -2.40
C ASN A 61 -22.34 -5.59 -2.67
N GLU A 62 -21.55 -6.62 -3.02
CA GLU A 62 -20.14 -6.50 -3.34
C GLU A 62 -19.87 -5.77 -4.69
N SER A 63 -20.90 -5.52 -5.51
CA SER A 63 -20.78 -4.77 -6.75
C SER A 63 -20.81 -3.24 -6.58
N PHE A 64 -21.11 -2.73 -5.41
CA PHE A 64 -21.20 -1.31 -5.12
C PHE A 64 -20.27 -0.91 -3.99
N ILE A 65 -19.51 0.16 -4.18
CA ILE A 65 -18.50 0.63 -3.20
C ILE A 65 -19.11 0.90 -1.82
N ASP A 66 -20.34 1.41 -1.76
CA ASP A 66 -21.02 1.75 -0.51
C ASP A 66 -21.40 0.51 0.32
N SER A 67 -21.79 -0.58 -0.32
CA SER A 67 -22.30 -1.80 0.33
C SER A 67 -21.30 -2.95 0.37
N ALA A 68 -20.22 -2.91 -0.44
CA ALA A 68 -19.19 -3.94 -0.42
C ALA A 68 -18.54 -4.07 0.97
N THR A 69 -18.26 -5.28 1.41
CA THR A 69 -17.68 -5.58 2.72
C THR A 69 -16.28 -6.16 2.65
N LEU A 70 -15.95 -6.80 1.53
CA LEU A 70 -14.64 -7.36 1.29
C LEU A 70 -13.68 -6.26 0.80
N ARG A 71 -12.52 -6.13 1.47
CA ARG A 71 -11.50 -5.12 1.13
C ARG A 71 -11.11 -5.17 -0.34
N GLU A 72 -10.87 -6.36 -0.86
CA GLU A 72 -10.46 -6.60 -2.25
C GLU A 72 -11.45 -5.99 -3.27
N ASN A 73 -12.75 -6.14 -3.00
CA ASN A 73 -13.81 -5.59 -3.85
C ASN A 73 -13.86 -4.06 -3.73
N VAL A 74 -13.78 -3.53 -2.51
CA VAL A 74 -13.77 -2.07 -2.27
C VAL A 74 -12.57 -1.42 -2.94
N VAL A 75 -11.38 -2.00 -2.81
CA VAL A 75 -10.14 -1.52 -3.47
C VAL A 75 -10.28 -1.59 -4.98
N SER A 76 -10.81 -2.69 -5.52
CA SER A 76 -11.05 -2.84 -6.96
C SER A 76 -12.03 -1.81 -7.51
N LEU A 77 -13.13 -1.54 -6.79
CA LEU A 77 -14.12 -0.53 -7.16
C LEU A 77 -13.56 0.90 -7.07
N ALA A 78 -12.81 1.20 -6.00
CA ALA A 78 -12.14 2.49 -5.82
C ALA A 78 -11.13 2.76 -6.95
N ARG A 79 -10.36 1.75 -7.34
CA ARG A 79 -9.42 1.83 -8.46
C ARG A 79 -10.10 2.16 -9.79
N ASN A 80 -11.29 1.61 -10.06
CA ASN A 80 -12.04 1.91 -11.29
C ASN A 80 -12.41 3.39 -11.44
N ILE A 81 -12.48 4.13 -10.32
CA ILE A 81 -12.69 5.58 -10.31
C ILE A 81 -11.37 6.36 -10.10
N GLY A 82 -10.21 5.69 -10.20
CA GLY A 82 -8.89 6.32 -10.11
C GLY A 82 -8.40 6.60 -8.68
N TYR A 83 -9.06 6.06 -7.66
CA TYR A 83 -8.60 6.18 -6.28
C TYR A 83 -7.65 5.03 -5.93
N VAL A 84 -6.45 5.38 -5.44
CA VAL A 84 -5.46 4.41 -4.95
C VAL A 84 -5.44 4.49 -3.43
N PRO A 85 -5.90 3.43 -2.73
CA PRO A 85 -5.85 3.39 -1.27
C PRO A 85 -4.41 3.47 -0.75
N ARG A 86 -4.26 4.04 0.44
CA ARG A 86 -2.96 4.14 1.10
C ARG A 86 -2.53 2.78 1.63
N SER A 87 -1.26 2.46 1.37
CA SER A 87 -0.58 1.33 1.99
C SER A 87 -0.31 1.59 3.47
N LYS A 88 0.08 0.58 4.20
CA LYS A 88 0.71 0.72 5.50
C LYS A 88 1.94 1.61 5.36
N LYS A 89 2.25 2.44 6.35
CA LYS A 89 3.34 3.42 6.29
C LYS A 89 4.32 3.19 7.43
N SER A 90 5.59 3.16 7.09
CA SER A 90 6.69 3.01 8.04
C SER A 90 6.79 4.23 8.98
N ALA A 91 7.06 3.99 10.25
CA ALA A 91 7.47 5.05 11.15
C ALA A 91 8.87 5.53 10.76
N VAL A 92 9.09 6.84 10.79
CA VAL A 92 10.34 7.47 10.34
C VAL A 92 11.03 8.15 11.50
N ALA A 93 12.29 7.80 11.75
CA ALA A 93 13.16 8.50 12.68
C ALA A 93 14.29 9.20 11.94
N THR A 94 14.84 10.26 12.55
CA THR A 94 16.01 10.97 12.01
C THR A 94 17.18 10.80 12.96
N VAL A 95 18.28 10.25 12.45
CA VAL A 95 19.50 9.98 13.24
C VAL A 95 20.73 10.61 12.60
N SER A 96 21.74 10.86 13.42
CA SER A 96 23.04 11.34 12.99
C SER A 96 24.14 10.53 13.68
N PHE A 97 25.23 10.24 12.97
CA PHE A 97 26.39 9.57 13.51
C PHE A 97 27.64 9.88 12.68
N ASN A 98 28.80 9.63 13.26
CA ASN A 98 30.08 9.80 12.62
C ASN A 98 30.82 8.48 12.50
N VAL A 99 31.62 8.36 11.45
CA VAL A 99 32.50 7.21 11.22
C VAL A 99 33.92 7.72 11.09
N ASP A 100 34.81 7.29 11.99
CA ASP A 100 36.23 7.62 11.93
C ASP A 100 36.95 6.63 11.01
N VAL A 101 37.38 7.13 9.87
CA VAL A 101 38.15 6.38 8.86
C VAL A 101 39.55 6.94 8.69
N SER A 102 40.07 7.69 9.68
CA SER A 102 41.39 8.31 9.64
C SER A 102 42.54 7.30 9.50
N SER A 103 42.30 6.05 9.89
CA SER A 103 43.29 4.96 9.78
C SER A 103 43.29 4.22 8.44
N ILE A 104 42.31 4.51 7.56
CA ILE A 104 42.13 3.87 6.26
C ILE A 104 42.02 4.94 5.15
N ASP A 105 42.54 4.67 3.95
CA ASP A 105 42.44 5.58 2.81
C ASP A 105 41.07 5.46 2.11
N ALA A 106 40.02 5.90 2.81
CA ALA A 106 38.65 5.87 2.30
C ALA A 106 38.31 7.23 1.67
N GLN A 107 38.17 7.26 0.36
CA GLN A 107 37.72 8.47 -0.36
C GLN A 107 36.23 8.75 -0.18
N GLN A 108 35.46 7.71 0.00
CA GLN A 108 34.03 7.76 0.25
C GLN A 108 33.64 6.63 1.19
N VAL A 109 32.71 6.91 2.09
CA VAL A 109 32.10 5.94 3.00
C VAL A 109 30.64 5.79 2.59
N LYS A 110 30.20 4.54 2.37
CA LYS A 110 28.87 4.21 1.95
C LYS A 110 28.13 3.47 3.08
N LEU A 111 26.98 4.00 3.50
CA LEU A 111 25.99 3.29 4.28
C LEU A 111 25.11 2.51 3.30
N ASN A 112 25.17 1.20 3.36
CA ASN A 112 24.45 0.34 2.43
C ASN A 112 22.96 0.31 2.75
N ALA A 113 22.12 0.24 1.71
CA ALA A 113 20.68 0.01 1.83
C ALA A 113 20.37 -1.24 2.66
N GLY A 114 19.26 -1.22 3.39
CA GLY A 114 18.85 -2.27 4.29
C GLY A 114 18.88 -1.84 5.76
N LEU A 115 19.10 -2.79 6.66
CA LEU A 115 19.14 -2.55 8.09
C LEU A 115 20.20 -1.50 8.48
N VAL A 116 19.80 -0.50 9.25
CA VAL A 116 20.69 0.54 9.80
C VAL A 116 20.77 0.49 11.30
N ALA A 117 19.64 0.35 11.99
CA ALA A 117 19.58 0.41 13.42
C ALA A 117 18.48 -0.47 14.02
N LEU A 118 18.66 -0.79 15.29
CA LEU A 118 17.61 -1.37 16.13
C LEU A 118 17.13 -0.32 17.11
N GLY A 119 15.82 -0.08 17.14
CA GLY A 119 15.14 0.85 18.03
C GLY A 119 14.24 0.11 19.02
N ALA A 120 14.05 0.67 20.21
CA ALA A 120 13.15 0.11 21.21
C ALA A 120 11.92 0.99 21.43
N VAL A 121 10.73 0.39 21.39
CA VAL A 121 9.45 1.03 21.68
C VAL A 121 8.67 0.16 22.64
N GLN A 122 8.22 0.70 23.79
CA GLN A 122 7.33 0.03 24.75
C GLN A 122 7.73 -1.41 25.12
N GLY A 123 9.05 -1.71 25.14
CA GLY A 123 9.57 -3.04 25.44
C GLY A 123 9.71 -3.99 24.26
N GLY A 124 9.28 -3.59 23.05
CA GLY A 124 9.55 -4.26 21.77
C GLY A 124 10.83 -3.72 21.11
N SER A 125 11.48 -4.54 20.31
CA SER A 125 12.60 -4.14 19.45
C SER A 125 12.18 -4.14 18.00
N TYR A 126 12.38 -3.01 17.33
CA TYR A 126 12.02 -2.80 15.94
C TYR A 126 13.27 -2.57 15.10
N THR A 127 13.25 -3.06 13.87
CA THR A 127 14.31 -2.82 12.89
C THR A 127 14.03 -1.51 12.15
N PHE A 128 15.10 -0.74 11.90
CA PHE A 128 15.03 0.49 11.10
C PHE A 128 15.99 0.38 9.93
N SER A 129 15.47 0.62 8.73
CA SER A 129 16.15 0.38 7.47
C SER A 129 16.15 1.62 6.57
N ILE A 130 17.03 1.66 5.57
CA ILE A 130 17.03 2.66 4.49
C ILE A 130 16.81 1.97 3.15
N PRO A 131 16.03 2.59 2.23
CA PRO A 131 15.74 1.97 0.93
C PRO A 131 16.87 2.12 -0.09
N GLU A 132 17.83 3.03 0.11
CA GLU A 132 18.89 3.37 -0.83
C GLU A 132 20.23 3.57 -0.12
N ASP A 133 21.33 3.33 -0.85
CA ASP A 133 22.68 3.59 -0.36
C ASP A 133 22.91 5.09 -0.13
N ILE A 134 23.58 5.44 0.99
CA ILE A 134 23.96 6.82 1.29
C ILE A 134 25.48 6.92 1.31
N THR A 135 26.05 7.76 0.47
CA THR A 135 27.50 7.93 0.36
C THR A 135 27.92 9.31 0.89
N VAL A 136 28.94 9.32 1.73
CA VAL A 136 29.51 10.53 2.35
C VAL A 136 31.01 10.55 2.14
N THR A 137 31.56 11.74 1.81
CA THR A 137 33.01 11.96 1.70
C THR A 137 33.55 12.34 3.09
N PRO A 138 34.59 11.66 3.62
CA PRO A 138 35.25 12.06 4.88
C PRO A 138 35.86 13.45 4.77
N ASN A 139 35.86 14.16 5.89
CA ASN A 139 36.52 15.46 6.01
C ASN A 139 38.06 15.30 6.09
N SER A 140 38.79 16.43 6.18
CA SER A 140 40.27 16.46 6.29
C SER A 140 40.83 15.71 7.51
N ASN A 141 40.01 15.44 8.51
CA ASN A 141 40.40 14.69 9.70
C ASN A 141 40.05 13.19 9.61
N GLY A 142 39.58 12.72 8.45
CA GLY A 142 39.18 11.35 8.24
C GLY A 142 37.82 10.98 8.89
N ILE A 143 36.96 11.98 9.15
CA ILE A 143 35.65 11.74 9.73
C ILE A 143 34.56 11.83 8.65
N ALA A 144 33.82 10.75 8.42
CA ALA A 144 32.63 10.73 7.59
C ALA A 144 31.39 10.99 8.48
N SER A 145 30.66 12.09 8.21
CA SER A 145 29.52 12.51 9.02
C SER A 145 28.22 12.24 8.30
N PHE A 146 27.42 11.33 8.84
CA PHE A 146 26.07 11.03 8.39
C PHE A 146 25.10 11.87 9.24
N ASN A 147 24.59 12.96 8.67
CA ASN A 147 23.76 13.93 9.35
C ASN A 147 22.31 13.85 8.90
N ASN A 148 21.38 13.80 9.86
CA ASN A 148 19.93 13.83 9.60
C ASN A 148 19.48 12.74 8.60
N ILE A 149 19.96 11.51 8.79
CA ILE A 149 19.57 10.37 8.00
C ILE A 149 18.19 9.91 8.44
N SER A 150 17.24 9.87 7.51
CA SER A 150 15.92 9.29 7.74
C SER A 150 16.01 7.77 7.67
N ILE A 151 15.62 7.12 8.76
CA ILE A 151 15.53 5.66 8.85
C ILE A 151 14.07 5.25 9.04
N TYR A 152 13.67 4.21 8.34
CA TYR A 152 12.28 3.74 8.24
C TYR A 152 12.13 2.45 9.02
N GLU A 153 11.12 2.39 9.90
CA GLU A 153 10.78 1.17 10.60
C GLU A 153 10.38 0.08 9.61
N GLY A 154 10.88 -1.13 9.82
CA GLY A 154 10.54 -2.33 9.08
C GLY A 154 11.73 -3.07 8.50
N ASN A 155 11.41 -4.23 7.93
CA ASN A 155 12.38 -5.12 7.33
C ASN A 155 12.55 -4.82 5.83
N TYR A 156 13.78 -4.50 5.43
CA TYR A 156 14.14 -4.33 4.03
C TYR A 156 14.25 -5.67 3.32
N LEU A 157 13.45 -5.88 2.31
CA LEU A 157 13.38 -7.11 1.54
C LEU A 157 13.59 -6.87 0.05
N THR A 158 14.07 -7.91 -0.63
CA THR A 158 14.28 -7.90 -2.07
C THR A 158 13.55 -9.07 -2.73
N LYS A 159 12.85 -8.79 -3.83
CA LYS A 159 12.21 -9.80 -4.68
C LYS A 159 12.66 -9.63 -6.12
N THR A 160 13.06 -10.74 -6.74
CA THR A 160 13.47 -10.76 -8.14
C THR A 160 12.44 -11.48 -9.00
N PHE A 161 12.19 -10.94 -10.20
CA PHE A 161 11.34 -11.53 -11.24
C PHE A 161 12.09 -11.54 -12.55
N VAL A 162 11.75 -12.51 -13.42
CA VAL A 162 12.23 -12.56 -14.80
C VAL A 162 11.08 -12.28 -15.74
N VAL A 163 11.29 -11.41 -16.70
CA VAL A 163 10.28 -11.06 -17.71
C VAL A 163 10.18 -12.20 -18.73
N ASP A 164 9.01 -12.79 -18.86
CA ASP A 164 8.70 -13.85 -19.82
C ASP A 164 7.57 -13.38 -20.75
N SER A 165 7.93 -12.96 -21.96
CA SER A 165 6.96 -12.47 -22.97
C SER A 165 6.09 -13.57 -23.57
N SER A 166 6.37 -14.86 -23.31
CA SER A 166 5.48 -15.95 -23.70
C SER A 166 4.21 -16.01 -22.85
N GLN A 167 4.24 -15.42 -21.65
CA GLN A 167 3.09 -15.31 -20.76
C GLN A 167 2.28 -14.04 -21.10
N THR A 168 1.05 -14.22 -21.57
CA THR A 168 0.19 -13.13 -22.04
C THR A 168 -0.15 -12.12 -20.94
N ASN A 169 -0.23 -12.56 -19.66
CA ASN A 169 -0.59 -11.74 -18.50
C ASN A 169 0.35 -12.01 -17.32
N GLN A 170 1.66 -11.84 -17.51
CA GLN A 170 2.60 -12.00 -16.41
C GLN A 170 2.35 -10.92 -15.34
N ARG A 171 2.16 -11.36 -14.10
CA ARG A 171 1.93 -10.48 -12.94
C ARG A 171 3.14 -10.51 -12.01
N PHE A 172 3.61 -9.33 -11.61
CA PHE A 172 4.73 -9.16 -10.68
C PHE A 172 4.18 -8.81 -9.30
N ILE A 173 3.77 -9.83 -8.55
CA ILE A 173 3.15 -9.67 -7.23
C ILE A 173 4.20 -9.87 -6.14
N LEU A 174 4.32 -8.89 -5.25
CA LEU A 174 5.17 -8.99 -4.07
C LEU A 174 4.55 -9.99 -3.07
N PRO A 175 5.34 -10.88 -2.48
CA PRO A 175 4.81 -12.00 -1.68
C PRO A 175 4.28 -11.58 -0.30
N ASN A 176 4.66 -10.40 0.19
CA ASN A 176 4.36 -9.91 1.52
C ASN A 176 3.15 -8.98 1.53
N ALA A 177 2.37 -9.03 2.60
CA ALA A 177 1.47 -7.96 3.02
C ALA A 177 2.25 -6.92 3.87
N ASN A 178 1.58 -5.87 4.33
CA ASN A 178 2.14 -4.82 5.19
C ASN A 178 3.34 -4.07 4.55
N ILE A 179 3.36 -3.94 3.24
CA ILE A 179 4.40 -3.19 2.53
C ILE A 179 4.11 -1.69 2.60
N ASP A 180 5.14 -0.91 2.92
CA ASP A 180 5.14 0.52 2.68
C ASP A 180 5.38 0.78 1.18
N ALA A 181 4.32 1.10 0.44
CA ALA A 181 4.38 1.30 -1.01
C ALA A 181 5.31 2.47 -1.41
N SER A 182 5.55 3.43 -0.52
CA SER A 182 6.46 4.55 -0.77
C SER A 182 7.94 4.13 -0.75
N SER A 183 8.24 3.02 -0.08
CA SER A 183 9.59 2.46 0.02
C SER A 183 10.00 1.63 -1.21
N ILE A 184 9.05 1.29 -2.09
CA ILE A 184 9.30 0.41 -3.24
C ILE A 184 10.29 1.07 -4.20
N ARG A 185 11.35 0.33 -4.54
CA ARG A 185 12.32 0.69 -5.59
C ARG A 185 12.38 -0.44 -6.60
N VAL A 186 12.47 -0.08 -7.87
CA VAL A 186 12.48 -1.06 -8.96
C VAL A 186 13.68 -0.81 -9.87
N GLU A 187 14.49 -1.82 -9.99
CA GLU A 187 15.62 -1.86 -10.92
C GLU A 187 15.41 -2.96 -11.95
N VAL A 188 15.73 -2.68 -13.20
CA VAL A 188 15.59 -3.62 -14.30
C VAL A 188 16.94 -3.80 -14.97
N LEU A 189 17.48 -5.00 -14.91
CA LEU A 189 18.67 -5.40 -15.64
C LEU A 189 18.23 -5.90 -17.02
N GLU A 190 18.51 -5.12 -18.06
CA GLU A 190 18.27 -5.48 -19.45
C GLU A 190 19.55 -6.01 -20.08
N GLN A 191 19.44 -7.09 -20.86
CA GLN A 191 20.53 -7.59 -21.70
C GLN A 191 20.28 -7.16 -23.15
N ASP A 192 21.30 -6.63 -23.79
CA ASP A 192 21.26 -6.28 -25.20
C ASP A 192 21.59 -7.51 -26.08
N SER A 193 21.37 -7.39 -27.42
CA SER A 193 21.65 -8.44 -28.39
C SER A 193 23.10 -8.91 -28.43
N ASP A 194 24.01 -8.02 -28.01
CA ASP A 194 25.45 -8.28 -27.99
C ASP A 194 25.93 -8.90 -26.67
N GLY A 195 24.98 -9.14 -25.74
CA GLY A 195 25.26 -9.74 -24.43
C GLY A 195 25.62 -8.75 -23.34
N ASP A 196 25.72 -7.47 -23.66
CA ASP A 196 25.97 -6.43 -22.67
C ASP A 196 24.75 -6.21 -21.77
N THR A 197 25.01 -6.05 -20.47
CA THR A 197 23.98 -5.84 -19.47
C THR A 197 23.96 -4.38 -19.02
N SER A 198 22.76 -3.80 -18.96
CA SER A 198 22.54 -2.43 -18.48
C SER A 198 21.51 -2.43 -17.38
N LEU A 199 21.85 -1.81 -16.25
CA LEU A 199 20.92 -1.62 -15.11
C LEU A 199 20.19 -0.30 -15.26
N PHE A 200 18.86 -0.35 -15.16
CA PHE A 200 18.00 0.81 -15.26
C PHE A 200 17.10 0.92 -14.03
N GLN A 201 17.07 2.10 -13.44
CA GLN A 201 16.11 2.42 -12.40
C GLN A 201 14.78 2.85 -13.03
N TYR A 202 13.67 2.30 -12.52
CA TYR A 202 12.31 2.69 -12.85
C TYR A 202 11.74 3.50 -11.69
N ASN A 203 11.02 4.57 -12.01
CA ASN A 203 10.45 5.46 -11.02
C ASN A 203 8.97 5.19 -10.81
N LEU A 204 8.48 5.38 -9.58
CA LEU A 204 7.05 5.29 -9.29
C LEU A 204 6.30 6.37 -10.09
N TYR A 205 5.26 5.93 -10.81
CA TYR A 205 4.39 6.83 -11.55
C TYR A 205 3.58 7.70 -10.58
N THR A 206 3.75 9.01 -10.68
CA THR A 206 3.04 9.99 -9.85
C THR A 206 2.23 10.99 -10.66
N ASN A 207 2.58 11.20 -11.95
CA ASN A 207 1.93 12.21 -12.77
C ASN A 207 1.98 11.84 -14.26
N ILE A 208 0.86 12.04 -14.98
CA ILE A 208 0.72 11.71 -16.41
C ILE A 208 1.45 12.70 -17.33
N PHE A 209 1.80 13.88 -16.83
CA PHE A 209 2.48 14.89 -17.64
C PHE A 209 3.91 14.43 -17.95
N ASP A 210 4.33 14.59 -19.19
CA ASP A 210 5.66 14.22 -19.71
C ASP A 210 5.97 12.71 -19.80
N VAL A 211 4.96 11.84 -19.68
CA VAL A 211 5.13 10.39 -19.90
C VAL A 211 5.12 10.09 -21.40
N ASN A 212 6.18 9.42 -21.85
CA ASN A 212 6.33 8.95 -23.23
C ASN A 212 6.75 7.47 -23.27
N GLU A 213 6.86 6.92 -24.48
CA GLU A 213 7.25 5.53 -24.73
C GLU A 213 8.59 5.09 -24.11
N LYS A 214 9.50 6.04 -23.80
CA LYS A 214 10.84 5.80 -23.24
C LYS A 214 10.91 6.00 -21.74
N SER A 215 9.86 6.56 -21.14
CA SER A 215 9.82 6.84 -19.71
C SER A 215 9.83 5.54 -18.91
N ARG A 216 10.84 5.36 -18.06
CA ARG A 216 10.98 4.18 -17.18
C ARG A 216 10.18 4.37 -15.92
N LEU A 217 8.95 3.90 -15.96
CA LEU A 217 7.96 4.08 -14.90
C LEU A 217 7.36 2.74 -14.49
N PHE A 218 6.97 2.65 -13.23
CA PHE A 218 6.15 1.57 -12.73
C PHE A 218 4.97 2.12 -11.92
N LEU A 219 3.89 1.34 -11.87
CA LEU A 219 2.74 1.58 -11.00
C LEU A 219 2.68 0.49 -9.94
N VAL A 220 2.18 0.87 -8.78
CA VAL A 220 1.90 -0.03 -7.67
C VAL A 220 0.40 -0.13 -7.49
N GLN A 221 -0.09 -1.33 -7.34
CA GLN A 221 -1.51 -1.60 -7.18
C GLN A 221 -1.71 -2.64 -6.08
N GLU A 222 -2.60 -2.35 -5.12
CA GLU A 222 -3.05 -3.34 -4.16
C GLU A 222 -3.88 -4.42 -4.86
N VAL A 223 -3.60 -5.69 -4.52
CA VAL A 223 -4.30 -6.88 -5.00
C VAL A 223 -4.78 -7.70 -3.79
N ASP A 224 -5.23 -8.93 -4.05
CA ASP A 224 -5.76 -9.81 -3.02
C ASP A 224 -4.77 -10.01 -1.85
N ASP A 225 -5.27 -10.23 -0.63
CA ASP A 225 -4.49 -10.44 0.60
C ASP A 225 -3.59 -9.24 0.98
N GLU A 226 -3.98 -7.99 0.68
CA GLU A 226 -3.21 -6.77 0.97
C GLU A 226 -1.79 -6.78 0.36
N LYS A 227 -1.59 -7.55 -0.70
CA LYS A 227 -0.33 -7.61 -1.45
C LYS A 227 -0.30 -6.55 -2.54
N TYR A 228 0.90 -6.29 -3.06
CA TYR A 228 1.09 -5.27 -4.09
C TYR A 228 1.61 -5.90 -5.38
N GLN A 229 1.03 -5.48 -6.49
CA GLN A 229 1.47 -5.81 -7.83
C GLN A 229 2.22 -4.62 -8.44
N ILE A 230 3.38 -4.90 -9.03
CA ILE A 230 4.12 -3.94 -9.84
C ILE A 230 3.67 -4.08 -11.29
N MET A 231 3.37 -2.95 -11.91
CA MET A 231 2.97 -2.88 -13.32
C MET A 231 3.88 -1.92 -14.07
N PHE A 232 4.21 -2.26 -15.30
CA PHE A 232 5.06 -1.45 -16.18
C PHE A 232 4.26 -0.90 -17.36
N GLY A 233 4.84 0.06 -18.06
CA GLY A 233 4.28 0.59 -19.29
C GLY A 233 4.13 -0.44 -20.41
N ASP A 234 3.48 -0.04 -21.47
CA ASP A 234 3.15 -0.85 -22.65
C ASP A 234 3.92 -0.44 -23.91
N ASN A 235 4.94 0.43 -23.81
CA ASN A 235 5.66 1.12 -24.88
C ASN A 235 4.83 2.21 -25.62
N VAL A 236 3.68 2.59 -25.04
CA VAL A 236 2.91 3.78 -25.43
C VAL A 236 2.96 4.78 -24.29
N LEU A 237 2.52 4.34 -23.11
CA LEU A 237 2.65 5.07 -21.84
C LEU A 237 3.65 4.36 -20.93
N GLY A 238 4.91 4.77 -21.04
CA GLY A 238 6.01 4.19 -20.32
C GLY A 238 6.65 2.97 -20.99
N LYS A 239 7.91 2.73 -20.68
CA LYS A 239 8.69 1.64 -21.27
C LYS A 239 8.32 0.29 -20.65
N LYS A 240 8.05 -0.69 -21.50
CA LYS A 240 7.89 -2.10 -21.11
C LYS A 240 9.27 -2.75 -20.99
N PRO A 241 9.57 -3.49 -19.90
CA PRO A 241 10.80 -4.28 -19.80
C PRO A 241 10.90 -5.33 -20.91
N LYS A 242 12.11 -5.54 -21.43
CA LYS A 242 12.36 -6.53 -22.50
C LYS A 242 12.20 -7.96 -21.99
N ASN A 243 11.93 -8.89 -22.91
CA ASN A 243 11.94 -10.31 -22.58
C ASN A 243 13.31 -10.74 -22.02
N GLY A 244 13.32 -11.57 -20.99
CA GLY A 244 14.53 -12.03 -20.32
C GLY A 244 15.14 -11.03 -19.32
N SER A 245 14.64 -9.79 -19.24
CA SER A 245 15.09 -8.82 -18.24
C SER A 245 14.85 -9.31 -16.82
N ILE A 246 15.77 -9.00 -15.93
CA ILE A 246 15.65 -9.29 -14.51
C ILE A 246 15.15 -8.04 -13.80
N ILE A 247 14.00 -8.14 -13.16
CA ILE A 247 13.41 -7.07 -12.36
C ILE A 247 13.74 -7.34 -10.90
N THR A 248 14.45 -6.43 -10.26
CA THR A 248 14.73 -6.46 -8.82
C THR A 248 13.88 -5.41 -8.15
N VAL A 249 13.03 -5.84 -7.22
CA VAL A 249 12.16 -4.96 -6.43
C VAL A 249 12.62 -5.02 -4.99
N THR A 250 12.95 -3.86 -4.43
CA THR A 250 13.27 -3.71 -3.01
C THR A 250 12.16 -2.92 -2.32
N TYR A 251 11.83 -3.28 -1.09
CA TYR A 251 10.73 -2.70 -0.34
C TYR A 251 10.88 -2.96 1.15
N ILE A 252 10.17 -2.18 1.97
CA ILE A 252 10.11 -2.34 3.42
C ILE A 252 8.75 -2.94 3.82
N VAL A 253 8.82 -3.99 4.63
CA VAL A 253 7.65 -4.56 5.33
C VAL A 253 7.65 -3.99 6.74
N THR A 254 6.59 -3.28 7.09
CA THR A 254 6.50 -2.45 8.29
C THR A 254 5.40 -2.92 9.25
N ASP A 255 5.59 -2.67 10.53
CA ASP A 255 4.56 -2.82 11.56
C ASP A 255 3.70 -1.55 11.72
N GLY A 256 4.07 -0.47 11.00
CA GLY A 256 3.29 0.77 10.91
C GLY A 256 3.36 1.59 12.19
N GLU A 257 2.19 1.87 12.79
CA GLU A 257 2.07 2.70 13.97
C GLU A 257 2.80 2.13 15.22
N ASP A 258 2.98 0.80 15.30
CA ASP A 258 3.69 0.15 16.41
C ASP A 258 5.17 0.56 16.49
N GLY A 259 5.74 1.03 15.38
CA GLY A 259 7.09 1.57 15.32
C GLY A 259 7.24 3.00 15.81
N ASN A 260 6.15 3.71 16.13
CA ASN A 260 6.19 5.10 16.58
C ASN A 260 6.73 5.23 18.01
N GLY A 261 7.56 6.25 18.25
CA GLY A 261 8.07 6.60 19.58
C GLY A 261 9.47 6.06 19.88
N ALA A 262 10.16 5.38 18.96
CA ALA A 262 11.55 4.99 19.18
C ALA A 262 12.44 6.24 19.22
N ALA A 263 13.19 6.38 20.31
CA ALA A 263 14.10 7.51 20.54
C ALA A 263 15.56 7.10 20.71
N ASN A 264 15.81 5.82 20.99
CA ASN A 264 17.15 5.28 21.19
C ASN A 264 17.44 4.20 20.17
N PHE A 265 18.53 4.36 19.44
CA PHE A 265 18.92 3.48 18.35
C PHE A 265 20.31 2.92 18.55
N ASN A 266 20.47 1.62 18.32
CA ASN A 266 21.75 0.95 18.26
C ASN A 266 22.09 0.67 16.79
N PHE A 267 23.27 1.10 16.36
CA PHE A 267 23.73 0.85 15.00
C PHE A 267 23.88 -0.66 14.75
N ALA A 268 23.29 -1.12 13.67
CA ALA A 268 23.35 -2.52 13.22
C ALA A 268 23.52 -2.61 11.68
N GLY A 269 23.82 -1.46 11.05
CA GLY A 269 23.93 -1.35 9.61
C GLY A 269 25.28 -1.83 9.05
N ARG A 270 25.36 -1.82 7.73
CA ARG A 270 26.58 -2.14 6.98
C ARG A 270 27.18 -0.86 6.38
N LEU A 271 28.42 -0.59 6.72
CA LEU A 271 29.22 0.51 6.15
C LEU A 271 30.34 -0.09 5.31
N THR A 272 30.55 0.48 4.13
CA THR A 272 31.61 0.04 3.21
C THR A 272 32.37 1.25 2.66
N TYR A 273 33.60 1.00 2.17
CA TYR A 273 34.35 1.93 1.34
C TYR A 273 34.95 1.18 0.15
N LEU A 274 35.20 1.90 -0.93
CA LEU A 274 35.76 1.31 -2.14
C LEU A 274 37.30 1.25 -2.01
N PHE A 275 37.86 0.05 -2.08
CA PHE A 275 39.30 -0.17 -2.11
C PHE A 275 39.67 -1.18 -3.23
N GLY A 276 40.54 -0.75 -4.14
CA GLY A 276 40.97 -1.59 -5.25
C GLY A 276 39.83 -2.04 -6.19
N GLY A 277 38.72 -1.30 -6.23
CA GLY A 277 37.55 -1.66 -7.04
C GLY A 277 36.55 -2.60 -6.36
N ALA A 278 36.77 -2.93 -5.08
CA ALA A 278 35.87 -3.77 -4.29
C ALA A 278 35.35 -3.00 -3.05
N ASP A 279 34.14 -3.28 -2.64
CA ASP A 279 33.56 -2.79 -1.39
C ASP A 279 34.16 -3.54 -0.20
N VAL A 280 34.78 -2.80 0.73
CA VAL A 280 35.37 -3.34 1.98
C VAL A 280 34.57 -2.84 3.16
N ASP A 281 34.22 -3.74 4.10
CA ASP A 281 33.41 -3.43 5.27
C ASP A 281 34.20 -2.59 6.31
N ILE A 282 33.52 -1.59 6.89
CA ILE A 282 33.99 -0.78 8.03
C ILE A 282 33.28 -1.33 9.28
N THR A 283 34.06 -1.91 10.20
CA THR A 283 33.53 -2.56 11.42
C THR A 283 33.86 -1.83 12.70
N SER A 284 34.62 -0.72 12.64
CA SER A 284 35.05 0.06 13.82
C SER A 284 35.04 1.55 13.53
N GLY A 285 35.18 2.38 14.54
CA GLY A 285 35.19 3.83 14.41
C GLY A 285 33.80 4.46 14.30
N ILE A 286 32.73 3.70 14.52
CA ILE A 286 31.34 4.19 14.45
C ILE A 286 30.95 4.80 15.79
N SER A 287 30.54 6.06 15.79
CA SER A 287 30.01 6.72 16.99
C SER A 287 28.61 6.20 17.35
N LEU A 288 28.16 6.48 18.59
CA LEU A 288 26.77 6.26 18.95
C LEU A 288 25.86 7.09 18.06
N LEU A 289 24.68 6.53 17.73
CA LEU A 289 23.65 7.27 17.02
C LEU A 289 23.05 8.33 17.93
N THR A 290 22.96 9.55 17.39
CA THR A 290 22.24 10.65 18.01
C THR A 290 20.90 10.81 17.33
N THR A 291 19.81 10.71 18.09
CA THR A 291 18.46 10.88 17.55
C THR A 291 18.13 12.35 17.49
N THR A 292 17.89 12.86 16.29
CA THR A 292 17.40 14.23 16.06
C THR A 292 15.88 14.29 16.16
N GLN A 293 15.20 13.25 15.70
CA GLN A 293 13.75 13.10 15.75
C GLN A 293 13.41 11.63 16.05
N SER A 294 12.60 11.41 17.09
CA SER A 294 12.06 10.07 17.38
C SER A 294 11.20 9.56 16.25
N SER A 295 11.02 8.24 16.16
CA SER A 295 10.17 7.68 15.12
C SER A 295 8.72 8.13 15.24
N GLU A 296 8.16 8.59 14.15
CA GLU A 296 6.78 9.07 14.05
C GLU A 296 6.22 8.84 12.64
N ASN A 297 4.92 9.14 12.46
CA ASN A 297 4.23 9.05 11.17
C ASN A 297 4.08 7.62 10.61
N GLY A 298 4.34 6.59 11.41
CA GLY A 298 3.90 5.23 11.09
C GLY A 298 2.38 5.15 11.18
N ASP A 299 1.76 4.49 10.20
CA ASP A 299 0.31 4.42 10.10
C ASP A 299 -0.14 3.06 9.56
N SER A 300 -1.35 2.67 9.93
CA SER A 300 -1.99 1.45 9.45
C SER A 300 -2.48 1.61 8.01
N ILE A 301 -2.76 0.48 7.35
CA ILE A 301 -3.37 0.48 6.01
C ILE A 301 -4.71 1.20 6.05
N GLU A 302 -5.04 1.92 4.99
CA GLU A 302 -6.30 2.67 4.92
C GLU A 302 -7.52 1.77 5.15
N SER A 303 -8.39 2.16 6.08
CA SER A 303 -9.58 1.37 6.41
C SER A 303 -10.60 1.35 5.27
N ILE A 304 -11.39 0.26 5.20
CA ILE A 304 -12.48 0.13 4.22
C ILE A 304 -13.45 1.30 4.28
N ASP A 305 -13.80 1.75 5.50
CA ASP A 305 -14.75 2.86 5.70
C ASP A 305 -14.17 4.18 5.18
N ASN A 306 -12.86 4.40 5.35
CA ASN A 306 -12.19 5.59 4.83
C ASN A 306 -12.14 5.57 3.30
N ILE A 307 -11.81 4.43 2.69
CA ILE A 307 -11.83 4.27 1.23
C ILE A 307 -13.22 4.58 0.67
N LYS A 308 -14.29 4.01 1.26
CA LYS A 308 -15.68 4.28 0.86
C LYS A 308 -16.05 5.75 1.01
N TYR A 309 -15.53 6.41 2.04
CA TYR A 309 -15.80 7.83 2.28
C TYR A 309 -15.04 8.73 1.30
N LEU A 310 -13.74 8.49 1.10
CA LEU A 310 -12.86 9.38 0.32
C LEU A 310 -12.97 9.13 -1.19
N ALA A 311 -12.97 7.88 -1.66
CA ALA A 311 -12.87 7.58 -3.07
C ALA A 311 -13.92 8.27 -3.95
N PRO A 312 -15.24 8.24 -3.64
CA PRO A 312 -16.24 8.97 -4.43
C PRO A 312 -16.06 10.49 -4.38
N ARG A 313 -15.62 11.03 -3.25
CA ARG A 313 -15.45 12.48 -3.05
C ARG A 313 -14.23 13.03 -3.77
N VAL A 314 -13.11 12.32 -3.71
CA VAL A 314 -11.90 12.65 -4.47
C VAL A 314 -12.17 12.58 -5.97
N TYR A 315 -12.92 11.56 -6.41
CA TYR A 315 -13.36 11.47 -7.81
C TYR A 315 -14.24 12.65 -8.21
N ALA A 316 -15.23 13.01 -7.38
CA ALA A 316 -16.13 14.13 -7.65
C ALA A 316 -15.39 15.48 -7.72
N SER A 317 -14.37 15.69 -6.88
CA SER A 317 -13.54 16.90 -6.90
C SER A 317 -12.60 16.97 -8.11
N GLN A 318 -12.37 15.84 -8.81
CA GLN A 318 -11.40 15.70 -9.92
C GLN A 318 -10.02 16.27 -9.55
N TYR A 319 -9.57 16.04 -8.32
CA TYR A 319 -8.34 16.57 -7.74
C TYR A 319 -8.23 18.11 -7.77
N ARG A 320 -9.37 18.81 -7.73
CA ARG A 320 -9.44 20.27 -7.67
C ARG A 320 -10.24 20.69 -6.45
N ALA A 321 -9.70 21.58 -5.65
CA ALA A 321 -10.38 22.15 -4.50
C ALA A 321 -11.05 23.46 -4.93
N VAL A 322 -12.36 23.43 -5.10
CA VAL A 322 -13.20 24.60 -5.48
C VAL A 322 -14.24 24.90 -4.40
N THR A 323 -14.89 23.87 -3.89
CA THR A 323 -15.90 24.00 -2.84
C THR A 323 -15.34 23.64 -1.46
N PRO A 324 -15.94 24.10 -0.35
CA PRO A 324 -15.52 23.66 1.00
C PRO A 324 -15.47 22.14 1.17
N ASN A 325 -16.37 21.41 0.51
CA ASN A 325 -16.40 19.95 0.57
C ASN A 325 -15.23 19.30 -0.17
N ASP A 326 -14.73 19.93 -1.24
CA ASP A 326 -13.54 19.45 -1.93
C ASP A 326 -12.31 19.54 -1.01
N TYR A 327 -12.16 20.65 -0.27
CA TYR A 327 -11.08 20.79 0.72
C TYR A 327 -11.18 19.73 1.83
N LYS A 328 -12.40 19.45 2.34
CA LYS A 328 -12.63 18.41 3.36
C LYS A 328 -12.27 17.01 2.89
N SER A 329 -12.26 16.77 1.58
CA SER A 329 -11.94 15.46 0.99
C SER A 329 -10.47 15.37 0.58
N LEU A 330 -9.93 16.41 -0.09
CA LEU A 330 -8.59 16.41 -0.63
C LEU A 330 -7.51 16.56 0.44
N ILE A 331 -7.77 17.31 1.51
CA ILE A 331 -6.78 17.50 2.57
C ILE A 331 -6.46 16.19 3.29
N PRO A 332 -7.42 15.38 3.78
CA PRO A 332 -7.11 14.07 4.37
C PRO A 332 -6.52 13.07 3.37
N PHE A 333 -6.87 13.19 2.10
CA PHE A 333 -6.27 12.37 1.04
C PHE A 333 -4.78 12.68 0.85
N LEU A 334 -4.40 13.96 0.84
CA LEU A 334 -3.01 14.40 0.64
C LEU A 334 -2.18 14.33 1.93
N TYR A 335 -2.78 14.57 3.08
CA TYR A 335 -2.15 14.60 4.39
C TYR A 335 -2.90 13.67 5.36
N PRO A 336 -2.60 12.39 5.34
CA PRO A 336 -3.36 11.39 6.09
C PRO A 336 -3.24 11.49 7.61
N ASN A 337 -2.17 12.11 8.13
CA ASN A 337 -1.93 12.26 9.56
C ASN A 337 -2.73 13.44 10.18
N ILE A 338 -3.97 13.58 9.75
CA ILE A 338 -4.88 14.64 10.21
C ILE A 338 -6.09 13.98 10.86
N ASP A 339 -6.34 14.30 12.12
CA ASP A 339 -7.51 13.80 12.86
C ASP A 339 -8.81 14.30 12.27
N SER A 340 -8.87 15.59 11.93
CA SER A 340 -10.07 16.19 11.37
C SER A 340 -9.80 17.47 10.57
N VAL A 341 -10.66 17.72 9.58
CA VAL A 341 -10.64 18.92 8.74
C VAL A 341 -12.01 19.57 8.74
N SER A 342 -12.06 20.86 9.00
CA SER A 342 -13.22 21.69 8.76
C SER A 342 -12.90 22.76 7.73
N ALA A 343 -13.76 22.93 6.73
CA ALA A 343 -13.64 23.98 5.73
C ALA A 343 -15.00 24.65 5.52
N TYR A 344 -15.00 25.96 5.39
CA TYR A 344 -16.20 26.77 5.11
C TYR A 344 -15.84 27.98 4.25
N GLY A 345 -16.80 28.51 3.50
CA GLY A 345 -16.61 29.68 2.67
C GLY A 345 -16.62 30.95 3.52
N GLY A 346 -15.89 31.97 3.10
CA GLY A 346 -15.89 33.26 3.79
C GLY A 346 -17.25 33.98 3.71
N GLU A 347 -18.13 33.57 2.81
CA GLU A 347 -19.51 34.04 2.72
C GLU A 347 -20.39 33.66 3.93
N GLU A 348 -19.96 32.65 4.70
CA GLU A 348 -20.65 32.20 5.93
C GLU A 348 -20.28 33.05 7.17
N LEU A 349 -19.32 33.97 7.02
CA LEU A 349 -18.89 34.84 8.11
C LEU A 349 -19.78 36.08 8.26
N ASP A 350 -19.74 36.68 9.43
CA ASP A 350 -20.39 37.99 9.71
C ASP A 350 -19.30 38.99 10.18
N PRO A 351 -18.89 40.00 9.37
CA PRO A 351 -19.30 40.27 7.98
C PRO A 351 -18.77 39.27 6.96
N PRO A 352 -19.49 39.04 5.82
CA PRO A 352 -19.05 38.09 4.79
C PRO A 352 -17.75 38.49 4.12
N GLU A 353 -16.85 37.54 3.93
CA GLU A 353 -15.58 37.69 3.20
C GLU A 353 -15.57 36.85 1.93
N PHE A 354 -16.02 37.42 0.81
CA PHE A 354 -16.12 36.70 -0.46
C PHE A 354 -14.73 36.33 -1.05
N GLY A 355 -14.66 35.18 -1.73
CA GLY A 355 -13.43 34.67 -2.40
C GLY A 355 -12.39 34.08 -1.47
N LYS A 356 -12.73 33.84 -0.20
CA LYS A 356 -11.88 33.17 0.79
C LYS A 356 -12.48 31.83 1.22
N VAL A 357 -11.63 30.88 1.50
CA VAL A 357 -11.99 29.62 2.17
C VAL A 357 -11.18 29.52 3.47
N TYR A 358 -11.86 29.28 4.55
CA TYR A 358 -11.28 29.07 5.87
C TYR A 358 -11.15 27.58 6.12
N ILE A 359 -9.93 27.15 6.47
CA ILE A 359 -9.60 25.74 6.69
C ILE A 359 -9.03 25.63 8.11
N THR A 360 -9.63 24.78 8.90
CA THR A 360 -9.11 24.39 10.23
C THR A 360 -8.74 22.92 10.19
N VAL A 361 -7.52 22.63 10.58
CA VAL A 361 -6.95 21.26 10.60
C VAL A 361 -6.58 20.95 12.03
N LYS A 362 -6.99 19.77 12.49
CA LYS A 362 -6.49 19.17 13.74
C LYS A 362 -5.49 18.10 13.36
N PRO A 363 -4.20 18.27 13.67
CA PRO A 363 -3.16 17.27 13.44
C PRO A 363 -3.30 16.09 14.37
#